data_858e0db53be4264b5066860dd583bc72
#
_entry.id   858e0db53be4264b5066860dd583bc72
#
_cell.length_a   1.000
_cell.length_b   1.000
_cell.length_c   1.000
_cell.angle_alpha   90.00
_cell.angle_beta   90.00
_cell.angle_gamma   90.00
#
_symmetry.space_group_name_H-M   'P 1'
#
loop_
_entity.id
_entity.type
_entity.pdbx_description
1 polymer ?
#
loop_
_entity_poly.entity_id
_entity_poly.type
_entity_poly.pdbx_seq_one_letter_code
_entity_poly.pdbx_strand_id
1 'polypeptide(L)'
;METVKIGDVDLCYEVFGEKNTQSIVLISGLGSQMIRWDIHFCNLLVEKGFKVICFDNRDSGSTVFNTKKEIPSDKGIEEVFAALSKEGIPYSLMDMANDVIGLLNHLKIEKAHIAGRSMGGIIAQLLGSYYPERVLSLTIIMSTSLNPALPKPDPEIMAMMTQPAADPSVDREGYFRAKIHFAEKISGSGYVFDLNQETTLLEEELTRSRTKNGIIRQLLAMGSFQYTPDMLKKITAPALIIHGTDDLIFHADCGKDIADSVSGSELMIMEGMGHSIPRELNDFISDKIYDLVK
;
A
#
# COMPACT_ATOMS: atom_id res chain seq x y z
N MET A 1 5.61 -17.46 -6.51
CA MET A 1 4.39 -16.98 -5.82
C MET A 1 3.65 -18.16 -5.24
N GLU A 2 3.18 -18.03 -4.00
CA GLU A 2 2.46 -19.04 -3.22
C GLU A 2 1.14 -18.48 -2.73
N THR A 3 0.22 -19.35 -2.29
CA THR A 3 -1.06 -18.94 -1.72
C THR A 3 -1.27 -19.62 -0.37
N VAL A 4 -1.72 -18.84 0.62
CA VAL A 4 -2.04 -19.34 1.95
C VAL A 4 -3.43 -18.87 2.38
N LYS A 5 -4.19 -19.74 3.06
CA LYS A 5 -5.47 -19.36 3.64
C LYS A 5 -5.27 -18.71 5.00
N ILE A 6 -5.71 -17.44 5.12
CA ILE A 6 -5.70 -16.67 6.36
C ILE A 6 -7.12 -16.21 6.63
N GLY A 7 -7.81 -16.87 7.57
CA GLY A 7 -9.21 -16.57 7.85
C GLY A 7 -10.10 -16.73 6.61
N ASP A 8 -10.65 -15.63 6.13
CA ASP A 8 -11.53 -15.53 4.96
C ASP A 8 -10.80 -15.10 3.68
N VAL A 9 -9.45 -15.06 3.70
CA VAL A 9 -8.62 -14.65 2.56
C VAL A 9 -7.75 -15.81 2.09
N ASP A 10 -7.72 -16.04 0.77
CA ASP A 10 -6.70 -16.85 0.11
C ASP A 10 -5.61 -15.86 -0.38
N LEU A 11 -4.59 -15.66 0.46
CA LEU A 11 -3.60 -14.61 0.30
C LEU A 11 -2.44 -15.09 -0.56
N CYS A 12 -2.14 -14.37 -1.64
CA CYS A 12 -1.01 -14.61 -2.53
C CYS A 12 0.21 -13.82 -2.07
N TYR A 13 1.36 -14.51 -1.96
CA TYR A 13 2.63 -13.91 -1.52
C TYR A 13 3.83 -14.47 -2.27
N GLU A 14 4.95 -13.79 -2.14
CA GLU A 14 6.24 -14.20 -2.66
C GLU A 14 7.36 -13.85 -1.67
N VAL A 15 8.36 -14.73 -1.56
CA VAL A 15 9.50 -14.54 -0.68
C VAL A 15 10.78 -14.50 -1.50
N PHE A 16 11.61 -13.47 -1.27
CA PHE A 16 12.94 -13.33 -1.86
C PHE A 16 13.98 -13.44 -0.75
N GLY A 17 15.14 -14.01 -1.06
CA GLY A 17 16.22 -14.12 -0.08
C GLY A 17 15.90 -15.04 1.10
N GLU A 18 15.29 -16.20 0.86
CA GLU A 18 14.83 -17.16 1.90
C GLU A 18 15.90 -17.53 2.96
N LYS A 19 17.18 -17.47 2.57
CA LYS A 19 18.30 -17.81 3.46
C LYS A 19 18.63 -16.72 4.47
N ASN A 20 18.14 -15.50 4.25
CA ASN A 20 18.36 -14.38 5.14
C ASN A 20 17.50 -14.51 6.40
N THR A 21 18.00 -14.03 7.52
CA THR A 21 17.36 -14.21 8.83
C THR A 21 16.50 -13.04 9.27
N GLN A 22 16.81 -11.82 8.82
CA GLN A 22 16.01 -10.64 9.09
C GLN A 22 14.88 -10.53 8.06
N SER A 23 13.63 -10.51 8.50
CA SER A 23 12.48 -10.46 7.62
C SER A 23 11.97 -9.04 7.47
N ILE A 24 11.62 -8.65 6.23
CA ILE A 24 10.92 -7.41 5.91
C ILE A 24 9.66 -7.71 5.10
N VAL A 25 8.52 -7.16 5.51
CA VAL A 25 7.25 -7.27 4.78
C VAL A 25 6.98 -5.97 4.03
N LEU A 26 6.71 -6.07 2.74
CA LEU A 26 6.39 -4.95 1.86
C LEU A 26 4.88 -4.90 1.60
N ILE A 27 4.21 -3.85 2.09
CA ILE A 27 2.75 -3.68 2.01
C ILE A 27 2.40 -2.65 0.94
N SER A 28 1.65 -3.09 -0.07
CA SER A 28 1.24 -2.25 -1.21
C SER A 28 0.10 -1.30 -0.86
N GLY A 29 -0.08 -0.26 -1.72
CA GLY A 29 -1.14 0.73 -1.61
C GLY A 29 -2.51 0.22 -2.10
N LEU A 30 -3.48 1.14 -2.14
CA LEU A 30 -4.85 0.92 -2.60
C LEU A 30 -4.87 0.36 -4.03
N GLY A 31 -5.51 -0.79 -4.22
CA GLY A 31 -5.65 -1.46 -5.51
C GLY A 31 -4.34 -1.95 -6.13
N SER A 32 -3.20 -1.66 -5.51
CA SER A 32 -1.88 -2.05 -6.01
C SER A 32 -1.59 -3.51 -5.71
N GLN A 33 -1.02 -4.20 -6.70
CA GLN A 33 -0.52 -5.56 -6.54
C GLN A 33 0.92 -5.55 -6.03
N MET A 34 1.37 -6.69 -5.46
CA MET A 34 2.73 -6.81 -4.91
C MET A 34 3.83 -6.61 -5.95
N ILE A 35 3.57 -6.87 -7.24
CA ILE A 35 4.51 -6.65 -8.34
C ILE A 35 4.87 -5.18 -8.57
N ARG A 36 4.12 -4.26 -7.98
CA ARG A 36 4.46 -2.83 -7.96
C ARG A 36 5.60 -2.48 -7.00
N TRP A 37 6.05 -3.41 -6.17
CA TRP A 37 7.35 -3.34 -5.55
C TRP A 37 8.39 -3.80 -6.57
N ASP A 38 9.18 -2.86 -7.11
CA ASP A 38 10.15 -3.16 -8.16
C ASP A 38 11.06 -4.32 -7.74
N ILE A 39 11.23 -5.30 -8.61
CA ILE A 39 12.09 -6.46 -8.35
C ILE A 39 13.54 -6.06 -8.05
N HIS A 40 14.01 -4.97 -8.65
CA HIS A 40 15.33 -4.42 -8.34
C HIS A 40 15.39 -3.94 -6.88
N PHE A 41 14.36 -3.21 -6.42
CA PHE A 41 14.25 -2.80 -5.01
C PHE A 41 14.22 -4.00 -4.05
N CYS A 42 13.45 -5.04 -4.38
CA CYS A 42 13.43 -6.26 -3.59
C CYS A 42 14.81 -6.93 -3.52
N ASN A 43 15.54 -7.00 -4.64
CA ASN A 43 16.89 -7.57 -4.70
C ASN A 43 17.91 -6.74 -3.90
N LEU A 44 17.83 -5.41 -3.93
CA LEU A 44 18.67 -4.55 -3.10
C LEU A 44 18.48 -4.83 -1.60
N LEU A 45 17.25 -5.06 -1.16
CA LEU A 45 16.96 -5.45 0.23
C LEU A 45 17.50 -6.86 0.54
N VAL A 46 17.40 -7.80 -0.41
CA VAL A 46 17.98 -9.14 -0.24
C VAL A 46 19.49 -9.09 -0.09
N GLU A 47 20.18 -8.28 -0.89
CA GLU A 47 21.64 -8.06 -0.83
C GLU A 47 22.07 -7.45 0.51
N LYS A 48 21.19 -6.64 1.12
CA LYS A 48 21.39 -6.08 2.47
C LYS A 48 21.07 -7.06 3.61
N GLY A 49 20.71 -8.31 3.29
CA GLY A 49 20.50 -9.38 4.27
C GLY A 49 19.06 -9.57 4.71
N PHE A 50 18.08 -8.95 4.04
CA PHE A 50 16.68 -9.16 4.34
C PHE A 50 16.07 -10.35 3.58
N LYS A 51 15.25 -11.13 4.28
CA LYS A 51 14.22 -11.97 3.68
C LYS A 51 13.03 -11.08 3.35
N VAL A 52 12.83 -10.79 2.08
CA VAL A 52 11.78 -9.86 1.60
C VAL A 52 10.50 -10.63 1.31
N ILE A 53 9.40 -10.20 1.91
CA ILE A 53 8.08 -10.81 1.77
C ILE A 53 7.16 -9.76 1.11
N CYS A 54 6.75 -10.05 -0.12
CA CYS A 54 5.73 -9.28 -0.84
C CYS A 54 4.43 -10.06 -0.86
N PHE A 55 3.29 -9.39 -0.79
CA PHE A 55 1.99 -10.03 -0.89
C PHE A 55 0.96 -9.10 -1.53
N ASP A 56 -0.04 -9.68 -2.14
CA ASP A 56 -1.21 -8.94 -2.60
C ASP A 56 -2.17 -8.74 -1.42
N ASN A 57 -2.51 -7.51 -1.09
CA ASN A 57 -3.54 -7.21 -0.09
C ASN A 57 -4.86 -7.89 -0.47
N ARG A 58 -5.75 -8.14 0.52
CA ARG A 58 -7.10 -8.63 0.22
C ARG A 58 -7.75 -7.78 -0.88
N ASP A 59 -8.41 -8.44 -1.83
CA ASP A 59 -9.01 -7.80 -3.00
C ASP A 59 -8.05 -7.19 -4.03
N SER A 60 -6.77 -7.50 -3.97
CA SER A 60 -5.79 -7.10 -4.99
C SER A 60 -5.13 -8.33 -5.61
N GLY A 61 -4.76 -8.20 -6.89
CA GLY A 61 -3.96 -9.17 -7.64
C GLY A 61 -4.53 -10.59 -7.60
N SER A 62 -3.72 -11.52 -7.14
CA SER A 62 -4.10 -12.93 -7.05
C SER A 62 -4.66 -13.33 -5.68
N THR A 63 -4.75 -12.39 -4.73
CA THR A 63 -5.41 -12.62 -3.45
C THR A 63 -6.92 -12.54 -3.60
N VAL A 64 -7.62 -13.52 -3.03
CA VAL A 64 -9.09 -13.61 -3.08
C VAL A 64 -9.67 -13.47 -1.69
N PHE A 65 -10.54 -12.47 -1.52
CA PHE A 65 -11.38 -12.34 -0.32
C PHE A 65 -12.66 -13.15 -0.53
N ASN A 66 -12.83 -14.18 0.28
CA ASN A 66 -13.95 -15.13 0.20
C ASN A 66 -15.20 -14.54 0.84
N THR A 67 -15.91 -13.67 0.12
CA THR A 67 -17.16 -13.07 0.57
C THR A 67 -18.33 -13.47 -0.32
N LYS A 68 -19.52 -13.61 0.31
CA LYS A 68 -20.79 -13.78 -0.41
C LYS A 68 -21.42 -12.45 -0.82
N LYS A 69 -20.85 -11.32 -0.36
CA LYS A 69 -21.35 -9.97 -0.67
C LYS A 69 -20.70 -9.47 -1.94
N GLU A 70 -21.43 -9.48 -3.04
CA GLU A 70 -21.00 -8.86 -4.29
C GLU A 70 -21.24 -7.35 -4.24
N ILE A 71 -20.32 -6.61 -4.80
CA ILE A 71 -20.48 -5.18 -5.05
C ILE A 71 -21.06 -5.02 -6.45
N PRO A 72 -22.21 -4.36 -6.63
CA PRO A 72 -22.76 -4.09 -7.95
C PRO A 72 -21.74 -3.32 -8.81
N SER A 73 -21.46 -3.84 -10.00
CA SER A 73 -20.47 -3.26 -10.91
C SER A 73 -20.98 -2.04 -11.69
N ASP A 74 -22.30 -1.83 -11.66
CA ASP A 74 -23.04 -0.79 -12.39
C ASP A 74 -23.35 0.46 -11.55
N LYS A 75 -22.97 0.42 -10.24
CA LYS A 75 -23.22 1.53 -9.31
C LYS A 75 -21.99 2.39 -9.11
N GLY A 76 -22.21 3.70 -9.01
CA GLY A 76 -21.17 4.65 -8.60
C GLY A 76 -20.70 4.41 -7.16
N ILE A 77 -19.49 4.85 -6.85
CA ILE A 77 -18.86 4.63 -5.53
C ILE A 77 -19.73 5.17 -4.37
N GLU A 78 -20.42 6.29 -4.57
CA GLU A 78 -21.31 6.90 -3.57
C GLU A 78 -22.53 6.03 -3.26
N GLU A 79 -23.15 5.42 -4.30
CA GLU A 79 -24.29 4.52 -4.10
C GLU A 79 -23.87 3.22 -3.41
N VAL A 80 -22.69 2.69 -3.77
CA VAL A 80 -22.11 1.52 -3.11
C VAL A 80 -21.80 1.84 -1.65
N PHE A 81 -21.22 3.01 -1.38
CA PHE A 81 -20.94 3.48 -0.03
C PHE A 81 -22.22 3.59 0.81
N ALA A 82 -23.27 4.19 0.25
CA ALA A 82 -24.56 4.34 0.91
C ALA A 82 -25.25 2.97 1.19
N ALA A 83 -25.13 2.02 0.26
CA ALA A 83 -25.69 0.68 0.42
C ALA A 83 -24.94 -0.11 1.50
N LEU A 84 -23.61 -0.13 1.44
CA LEU A 84 -22.78 -0.88 2.38
C LEU A 84 -22.74 -0.25 3.78
N SER A 85 -22.91 1.06 3.90
CA SER A 85 -23.06 1.71 5.21
C SER A 85 -24.31 1.22 5.97
N LYS A 86 -25.33 0.77 5.25
CA LYS A 86 -26.54 0.18 5.84
C LYS A 86 -26.39 -1.32 6.17
N GLU A 87 -25.57 -2.04 5.40
CA GLU A 87 -25.41 -3.50 5.51
C GLU A 87 -24.17 -3.92 6.29
N GLY A 88 -23.30 -2.95 6.63
CA GLY A 88 -21.98 -3.16 7.23
C GLY A 88 -20.86 -3.32 6.21
N ILE A 89 -19.71 -2.72 6.53
CA ILE A 89 -18.51 -2.73 5.70
C ILE A 89 -17.93 -4.15 5.67
N PRO A 90 -17.51 -4.68 4.51
CA PRO A 90 -17.05 -6.05 4.38
C PRO A 90 -15.83 -6.40 5.26
N TYR A 91 -14.91 -5.46 5.42
CA TYR A 91 -13.72 -5.54 6.28
C TYR A 91 -13.16 -4.14 6.55
N SER A 92 -12.31 -4.05 7.55
CA SER A 92 -11.62 -2.83 7.98
C SER A 92 -10.13 -2.83 7.61
N LEU A 93 -9.44 -1.70 7.78
CA LEU A 93 -7.97 -1.65 7.71
C LEU A 93 -7.31 -2.52 8.78
N MET A 94 -7.98 -2.73 9.93
CA MET A 94 -7.48 -3.63 10.97
C MET A 94 -7.53 -5.09 10.51
N ASP A 95 -8.53 -5.51 9.74
CA ASP A 95 -8.56 -6.85 9.15
C ASP A 95 -7.40 -7.03 8.18
N MET A 96 -7.03 -5.99 7.42
CA MET A 96 -5.86 -6.02 6.55
C MET A 96 -4.54 -6.11 7.35
N ALA A 97 -4.45 -5.45 8.50
CA ALA A 97 -3.32 -5.62 9.40
C ALA A 97 -3.27 -7.05 9.99
N ASN A 98 -4.43 -7.64 10.30
CA ASN A 98 -4.52 -9.03 10.74
C ASN A 98 -4.09 -10.05 9.67
N ASP A 99 -4.28 -9.74 8.39
CA ASP A 99 -3.76 -10.56 7.29
C ASP A 99 -2.24 -10.63 7.33
N VAL A 100 -1.57 -9.49 7.58
CA VAL A 100 -0.10 -9.46 7.72
C VAL A 100 0.35 -10.31 8.91
N ILE A 101 -0.33 -10.20 10.05
CA ILE A 101 -0.04 -11.05 11.23
C ILE A 101 -0.26 -12.53 10.90
N GLY A 102 -1.34 -12.86 10.17
CA GLY A 102 -1.62 -14.21 9.70
C GLY A 102 -0.52 -14.76 8.78
N LEU A 103 -0.02 -13.93 7.85
CA LEU A 103 1.10 -14.27 6.96
C LEU A 103 2.40 -14.51 7.75
N LEU A 104 2.73 -13.64 8.70
CA LEU A 104 3.90 -13.82 9.57
C LEU A 104 3.80 -15.13 10.37
N ASN A 105 2.62 -15.45 10.90
CA ASN A 105 2.39 -16.70 11.63
C ASN A 105 2.56 -17.93 10.73
N HIS A 106 2.02 -17.89 9.50
CA HIS A 106 2.19 -18.96 8.52
C HIS A 106 3.67 -19.21 8.21
N LEU A 107 4.43 -18.13 7.99
CA LEU A 107 5.87 -18.18 7.69
C LEU A 107 6.73 -18.44 8.94
N LYS A 108 6.13 -18.58 10.13
CA LYS A 108 6.82 -18.77 11.43
C LYS A 108 7.81 -17.65 11.74
N ILE A 109 7.44 -16.42 11.39
CA ILE A 109 8.21 -15.22 11.64
C ILE A 109 7.62 -14.54 12.89
N GLU A 110 8.41 -14.46 13.95
CA GLU A 110 7.98 -13.86 15.21
C GLU A 110 7.86 -12.34 15.09
N LYS A 111 8.87 -11.70 14.52
CA LYS A 111 8.96 -10.25 14.31
C LYS A 111 9.51 -9.93 12.94
N ALA A 112 9.07 -8.83 12.36
CA ALA A 112 9.55 -8.36 11.05
C ALA A 112 9.72 -6.84 11.02
N HIS A 113 10.57 -6.37 10.12
CA HIS A 113 10.55 -5.00 9.64
C HIS A 113 9.34 -4.84 8.72
N ILE A 114 8.64 -3.71 8.79
CA ILE A 114 7.45 -3.46 8.00
C ILE A 114 7.69 -2.21 7.14
N ALA A 115 7.59 -2.36 5.83
CA ALA A 115 7.59 -1.23 4.91
C ALA A 115 6.25 -1.16 4.18
N GLY A 116 5.56 -0.03 4.30
CA GLY A 116 4.26 0.19 3.67
C GLY A 116 4.21 1.48 2.88
N ARG A 117 3.60 1.44 1.70
CA ARG A 117 3.37 2.62 0.88
C ARG A 117 1.89 2.94 0.77
N SER A 118 1.53 4.23 0.78
CA SER A 118 0.14 4.70 0.65
C SER A 118 -0.77 4.02 1.68
N MET A 119 -1.87 3.37 1.29
CA MET A 119 -2.71 2.55 2.18
C MET A 119 -1.87 1.52 2.97
N GLY A 120 -0.85 0.92 2.35
CA GLY A 120 0.07 0.00 3.05
C GLY A 120 0.82 0.65 4.20
N GLY A 121 1.12 1.96 4.10
CA GLY A 121 1.68 2.75 5.19
C GLY A 121 0.70 2.96 6.34
N ILE A 122 -0.60 3.06 6.07
CA ILE A 122 -1.63 3.10 7.11
C ILE A 122 -1.70 1.74 7.84
N ILE A 123 -1.66 0.64 7.08
CA ILE A 123 -1.61 -0.71 7.65
C ILE A 123 -0.35 -0.90 8.51
N ALA A 124 0.80 -0.40 8.05
CA ALA A 124 2.05 -0.43 8.83
C ALA A 124 1.92 0.35 10.15
N GLN A 125 1.27 1.52 10.14
CA GLN A 125 0.96 2.28 11.36
C GLN A 125 0.08 1.50 12.33
N LEU A 126 -0.93 0.78 11.81
CA LEU A 126 -1.78 -0.08 12.64
C LEU A 126 -0.99 -1.23 13.26
N LEU A 127 -0.10 -1.86 12.50
CA LEU A 127 0.79 -2.91 13.01
C LEU A 127 1.68 -2.38 14.13
N GLY A 128 2.34 -1.24 13.92
CA GLY A 128 3.17 -0.62 14.95
C GLY A 128 2.42 -0.21 16.22
N SER A 129 1.14 0.18 16.08
CA SER A 129 0.32 0.66 17.18
C SER A 129 -0.36 -0.47 17.98
N TYR A 130 -0.78 -1.54 17.31
CA TYR A 130 -1.59 -2.60 17.92
C TYR A 130 -0.88 -3.93 18.07
N TYR A 131 0.27 -4.11 17.36
CA TYR A 131 1.12 -5.31 17.41
C TYR A 131 2.60 -4.95 17.59
N PRO A 132 2.95 -4.05 18.56
CA PRO A 132 4.34 -3.56 18.71
C PRO A 132 5.33 -4.70 18.96
N GLU A 133 4.89 -5.81 19.57
CA GLU A 133 5.70 -7.01 19.78
C GLU A 133 6.05 -7.77 18.50
N ARG A 134 5.36 -7.50 17.38
CA ARG A 134 5.57 -8.14 16.07
C ARG A 134 6.39 -7.27 15.11
N VAL A 135 6.67 -6.01 15.47
CA VAL A 135 7.31 -5.01 14.59
C VAL A 135 8.70 -4.67 15.11
N LEU A 136 9.70 -4.84 14.24
CA LEU A 136 11.10 -4.45 14.52
C LEU A 136 11.38 -2.99 14.14
N SER A 137 10.90 -2.55 13.00
CA SER A 137 10.95 -1.16 12.54
C SER A 137 9.83 -0.89 11.54
N LEU A 138 9.53 0.38 11.30
CA LEU A 138 8.55 0.83 10.33
C LEU A 138 9.21 1.71 9.26
N THR A 139 8.90 1.46 7.99
CA THR A 139 9.15 2.41 6.90
C THR A 139 7.82 2.77 6.26
N ILE A 140 7.44 4.04 6.34
CA ILE A 140 6.15 4.55 5.89
C ILE A 140 6.40 5.50 4.72
N ILE A 141 5.95 5.11 3.52
CA ILE A 141 6.26 5.84 2.29
C ILE A 141 4.96 6.43 1.71
N MET A 142 4.96 7.75 1.39
CA MET A 142 3.82 8.46 0.76
C MET A 142 2.46 8.08 1.37
N SER A 143 2.32 8.18 2.68
CA SER A 143 1.15 7.73 3.42
C SER A 143 0.55 8.86 4.27
N THR A 144 -0.54 8.55 4.95
CA THR A 144 -1.28 9.47 5.82
C THR A 144 -1.67 8.77 7.11
N SER A 145 -1.86 9.56 8.17
CA SER A 145 -2.49 9.09 9.42
C SER A 145 -4.01 9.00 9.32
N LEU A 146 -4.60 9.49 8.23
CA LEU A 146 -6.04 9.74 8.07
C LEU A 146 -6.60 10.78 9.06
N ASN A 147 -5.75 11.65 9.61
CA ASN A 147 -6.20 12.78 10.41
C ASN A 147 -7.07 13.71 9.55
N PRO A 148 -8.34 13.96 9.92
CA PRO A 148 -9.27 14.74 9.12
C PRO A 148 -8.88 16.23 8.96
N ALA A 149 -7.94 16.71 9.75
CA ALA A 149 -7.41 18.07 9.67
C ALA A 149 -6.36 18.25 8.54
N LEU A 150 -5.84 17.15 7.97
CA LEU A 150 -4.85 17.19 6.91
C LEU A 150 -5.42 17.68 5.57
N PRO A 151 -4.57 18.23 4.68
CA PRO A 151 -4.98 18.59 3.34
C PRO A 151 -5.65 17.42 2.62
N LYS A 152 -6.70 17.73 1.88
CA LYS A 152 -7.39 16.74 1.04
C LYS A 152 -6.58 16.47 -0.22
N PRO A 153 -6.76 15.30 -0.85
CA PRO A 153 -6.20 15.03 -2.17
C PRO A 153 -6.59 16.10 -3.19
N ASP A 154 -5.76 16.26 -4.22
CA ASP A 154 -6.08 17.13 -5.34
C ASP A 154 -7.45 16.75 -5.96
N PRO A 155 -8.35 17.72 -6.23
CA PRO A 155 -9.69 17.42 -6.72
C PRO A 155 -9.72 16.70 -8.08
N GLU A 156 -8.79 17.00 -8.99
CA GLU A 156 -8.67 16.30 -10.29
C GLU A 156 -8.27 14.84 -10.06
N ILE A 157 -7.27 14.61 -9.21
CA ILE A 157 -6.80 13.26 -8.87
C ILE A 157 -7.91 12.47 -8.15
N MET A 158 -8.63 13.09 -7.23
CA MET A 158 -9.76 12.43 -6.56
C MET A 158 -10.86 12.03 -7.56
N ALA A 159 -11.18 12.90 -8.53
CA ALA A 159 -12.12 12.58 -9.59
C ALA A 159 -11.63 11.38 -10.44
N MET A 160 -10.35 11.34 -10.81
CA MET A 160 -9.76 10.22 -11.55
C MET A 160 -9.80 8.91 -10.76
N MET A 161 -9.57 8.94 -9.45
CA MET A 161 -9.62 7.77 -8.57
C MET A 161 -11.02 7.19 -8.41
N THR A 162 -12.04 8.03 -8.47
CA THR A 162 -13.44 7.65 -8.22
C THR A 162 -14.25 7.37 -9.48
N GLN A 163 -13.73 7.74 -10.66
CA GLN A 163 -14.37 7.41 -11.94
C GLN A 163 -14.27 5.90 -12.21
N PRO A 164 -15.36 5.29 -12.72
CA PRO A 164 -15.30 3.91 -13.19
C PRO A 164 -14.26 3.77 -14.31
N ALA A 165 -13.33 2.87 -14.15
CA ALA A 165 -12.43 2.51 -15.24
C ALA A 165 -13.18 1.78 -16.34
N ALA A 166 -12.77 1.96 -17.61
CA ALA A 166 -13.26 1.14 -18.71
C ALA A 166 -13.04 -0.35 -18.40
N ASP A 167 -13.97 -1.22 -18.80
CA ASP A 167 -13.75 -2.66 -18.72
C ASP A 167 -12.68 -3.06 -19.74
N PRO A 168 -11.52 -3.58 -19.33
CA PRO A 168 -10.44 -3.93 -20.26
C PRO A 168 -10.78 -5.05 -21.23
N SER A 169 -11.86 -5.80 -20.99
CA SER A 169 -12.38 -6.80 -21.93
C SER A 169 -13.21 -6.17 -23.06
N VAL A 170 -13.69 -4.93 -22.90
CA VAL A 170 -14.52 -4.19 -23.86
C VAL A 170 -13.72 -3.07 -24.53
N ASP A 171 -12.99 -2.28 -23.74
CA ASP A 171 -12.17 -1.17 -24.23
C ASP A 171 -10.80 -1.20 -23.55
N ARG A 172 -9.91 -2.07 -24.06
CA ARG A 172 -8.55 -2.24 -23.55
C ARG A 172 -7.73 -0.95 -23.69
N GLU A 173 -7.83 -0.28 -24.84
CA GLU A 173 -7.06 0.94 -25.10
C GLU A 173 -7.51 2.08 -24.16
N GLY A 174 -8.81 2.27 -23.98
CA GLY A 174 -9.35 3.24 -23.04
C GLY A 174 -8.92 2.97 -21.59
N TYR A 175 -8.92 1.69 -21.18
CA TYR A 175 -8.43 1.27 -19.87
C TYR A 175 -6.95 1.64 -19.68
N PHE A 176 -6.06 1.27 -20.61
CA PHE A 176 -4.63 1.57 -20.51
C PHE A 176 -4.37 3.05 -20.53
N ARG A 177 -5.00 3.81 -21.44
CA ARG A 177 -4.86 5.27 -21.50
C ARG A 177 -5.21 5.95 -20.17
N ALA A 178 -6.34 5.56 -19.57
CA ALA A 178 -6.76 6.13 -18.29
C ALA A 178 -5.80 5.79 -17.16
N LYS A 179 -5.33 4.54 -17.07
CA LYS A 179 -4.39 4.08 -16.05
C LYS A 179 -3.02 4.73 -16.18
N ILE A 180 -2.48 4.80 -17.40
CA ILE A 180 -1.20 5.46 -17.68
C ILE A 180 -1.28 6.94 -17.37
N HIS A 181 -2.33 7.62 -17.81
CA HIS A 181 -2.53 9.04 -17.54
C HIS A 181 -2.60 9.31 -16.03
N PHE A 182 -3.31 8.49 -15.28
CA PHE A 182 -3.34 8.60 -13.82
C PHE A 182 -1.95 8.39 -13.21
N ALA A 183 -1.23 7.34 -13.60
CA ALA A 183 0.10 7.02 -13.09
C ALA A 183 1.11 8.16 -13.38
N GLU A 184 1.08 8.72 -14.59
CA GLU A 184 1.90 9.86 -14.98
C GLU A 184 1.59 11.12 -14.14
N LYS A 185 0.30 11.43 -13.94
CA LYS A 185 -0.14 12.57 -13.15
C LYS A 185 0.35 12.52 -11.70
N ILE A 186 0.39 11.34 -11.10
CA ILE A 186 0.79 11.18 -9.70
C ILE A 186 2.29 10.89 -9.50
N SER A 187 3.07 10.76 -10.57
CA SER A 187 4.50 10.40 -10.47
C SER A 187 5.38 11.50 -9.89
N GLY A 188 4.94 12.75 -9.96
CA GLY A 188 5.72 13.92 -9.57
C GLY A 188 6.54 14.49 -10.73
N SER A 189 7.26 15.58 -10.48
CA SER A 189 7.99 16.35 -11.52
C SER A 189 9.51 16.12 -11.50
N GLY A 190 10.05 15.53 -10.44
CA GLY A 190 11.49 15.41 -10.24
C GLY A 190 12.15 14.20 -10.89
N TYR A 191 11.35 13.24 -11.38
CA TYR A 191 11.84 11.96 -11.90
C TYR A 191 11.16 11.60 -13.21
N VAL A 192 11.85 10.79 -14.04
CA VAL A 192 11.32 10.42 -15.36
C VAL A 192 10.24 9.35 -15.20
N PHE A 193 9.04 9.61 -15.75
CA PHE A 193 8.00 8.61 -15.85
C PHE A 193 8.34 7.58 -16.94
N ASP A 194 8.51 6.32 -16.58
CA ASP A 194 8.79 5.23 -17.52
C ASP A 194 7.49 4.61 -18.05
N LEU A 195 7.04 5.12 -19.20
CA LEU A 195 5.85 4.65 -19.89
C LEU A 195 5.91 3.14 -20.24
N ASN A 196 7.08 2.64 -20.64
CA ASN A 196 7.23 1.23 -21.04
C ASN A 196 7.09 0.31 -19.84
N GLN A 197 7.72 0.69 -18.73
CA GLN A 197 7.59 -0.04 -17.46
C GLN A 197 6.13 -0.04 -16.98
N GLU A 198 5.47 1.12 -16.96
CA GLU A 198 4.08 1.24 -16.51
C GLU A 198 3.16 0.38 -17.37
N THR A 199 3.34 0.41 -18.70
CA THR A 199 2.57 -0.43 -19.61
C THR A 199 2.76 -1.92 -19.34
N THR A 200 4.00 -2.36 -19.14
CA THR A 200 4.31 -3.76 -18.82
C THR A 200 3.68 -4.20 -17.49
N LEU A 201 3.77 -3.36 -16.45
CA LEU A 201 3.14 -3.62 -15.15
C LEU A 201 1.62 -3.73 -15.26
N LEU A 202 0.97 -2.84 -16.00
CA LEU A 202 -0.48 -2.90 -16.22
C LEU A 202 -0.91 -4.18 -16.93
N GLU A 203 -0.14 -4.66 -17.91
CA GLU A 203 -0.40 -5.93 -18.59
C GLU A 203 -0.31 -7.12 -17.62
N GLU A 204 0.73 -7.14 -16.80
CA GLU A 204 0.91 -8.18 -15.80
C GLU A 204 -0.21 -8.12 -14.74
N GLU A 205 -0.57 -6.92 -14.26
CA GLU A 205 -1.67 -6.73 -13.31
C GLU A 205 -2.99 -7.27 -13.84
N LEU A 206 -3.31 -7.06 -15.10
CA LEU A 206 -4.53 -7.60 -15.72
C LEU A 206 -4.55 -9.14 -15.72
N THR A 207 -3.42 -9.77 -16.03
CA THR A 207 -3.34 -11.25 -16.06
C THR A 207 -3.42 -11.87 -14.67
N ARG A 208 -2.95 -11.16 -13.64
CA ARG A 208 -2.93 -11.60 -12.24
C ARG A 208 -4.24 -11.36 -11.50
N SER A 209 -5.01 -10.35 -11.90
CA SER A 209 -6.20 -9.91 -11.17
C SER A 209 -7.27 -11.00 -11.11
N ARG A 210 -7.68 -11.38 -9.90
CA ARG A 210 -8.71 -12.39 -9.62
C ARG A 210 -10.01 -11.78 -9.11
N THR A 211 -10.01 -10.51 -8.71
CA THR A 211 -11.14 -9.86 -8.07
C THR A 211 -11.62 -8.67 -8.90
N LYS A 212 -12.91 -8.63 -9.21
CA LYS A 212 -13.55 -7.44 -9.77
C LYS A 212 -13.98 -6.51 -8.62
N ASN A 213 -13.81 -5.19 -8.81
CA ASN A 213 -14.24 -4.15 -7.86
C ASN A 213 -13.63 -4.23 -6.44
N GLY A 214 -12.54 -4.97 -6.26
CA GLY A 214 -11.87 -5.09 -4.96
C GLY A 214 -11.41 -3.75 -4.39
N ILE A 215 -10.97 -2.84 -5.26
CA ILE A 215 -10.57 -1.48 -4.88
C ILE A 215 -11.67 -0.71 -4.14
N ILE A 216 -12.95 -0.95 -4.46
CA ILE A 216 -14.07 -0.28 -3.79
C ILE A 216 -14.17 -0.73 -2.34
N ARG A 217 -13.97 -2.03 -2.05
CA ARG A 217 -13.97 -2.52 -0.67
C ARG A 217 -12.80 -1.98 0.14
N GLN A 218 -11.61 -1.85 -0.47
CA GLN A 218 -10.47 -1.22 0.17
C GLN A 218 -10.71 0.27 0.45
N LEU A 219 -11.31 1.01 -0.49
CA LEU A 219 -11.73 2.41 -0.28
C LEU A 219 -12.73 2.54 0.86
N LEU A 220 -13.70 1.61 0.96
CA LEU A 220 -14.64 1.57 2.06
C LEU A 220 -13.95 1.32 3.40
N ALA A 221 -12.98 0.41 3.44
CA ALA A 221 -12.18 0.14 4.63
C ALA A 221 -11.39 1.40 5.07
N MET A 222 -10.79 2.13 4.13
CA MET A 222 -10.12 3.41 4.42
C MET A 222 -11.10 4.49 4.88
N GLY A 223 -12.22 4.65 4.17
CA GLY A 223 -13.22 5.69 4.48
C GLY A 223 -13.98 5.45 5.79
N SER A 224 -14.02 4.22 6.28
CA SER A 224 -14.63 3.86 7.56
C SER A 224 -13.68 3.97 8.75
N PHE A 225 -12.39 4.18 8.48
CA PHE A 225 -11.39 4.27 9.53
C PHE A 225 -11.65 5.50 10.42
N GLN A 226 -11.65 5.26 11.72
CA GLN A 226 -11.79 6.34 12.68
C GLN A 226 -10.42 6.73 13.23
N TYR A 227 -9.94 7.89 12.81
CA TYR A 227 -8.71 8.46 13.32
C TYR A 227 -8.79 8.71 14.83
N THR A 228 -7.74 8.32 15.51
CA THR A 228 -7.56 8.64 16.94
C THR A 228 -6.16 9.23 17.14
N PRO A 229 -6.03 10.44 17.72
CA PRO A 229 -4.74 11.12 17.87
C PRO A 229 -3.67 10.31 18.61
N ASP A 230 -4.11 9.44 19.55
CA ASP A 230 -3.20 8.66 20.39
C ASP A 230 -2.75 7.34 19.74
N MET A 231 -3.27 7.00 18.55
CA MET A 231 -2.91 5.74 17.89
C MET A 231 -1.41 5.71 17.57
N LEU A 232 -0.91 6.73 16.88
CA LEU A 232 0.50 6.78 16.46
C LEU A 232 1.48 6.92 17.63
N LYS A 233 1.06 7.53 18.73
CA LYS A 233 1.88 7.65 19.95
C LYS A 233 2.22 6.30 20.60
N LYS A 234 1.48 5.23 20.24
CA LYS A 234 1.74 3.87 20.73
C LYS A 234 2.89 3.20 19.99
N ILE A 235 3.31 3.75 18.85
CA ILE A 235 4.41 3.20 18.05
C ILE A 235 5.71 3.45 18.80
N THR A 236 6.39 2.37 19.17
CA THR A 236 7.68 2.40 19.88
C THR A 236 8.83 1.89 19.00
N ALA A 237 8.52 1.24 17.90
CA ALA A 237 9.53 0.76 16.96
C ALA A 237 10.20 1.95 16.24
N PRO A 238 11.50 1.88 15.91
CA PRO A 238 12.14 2.86 15.06
C PRO A 238 11.35 3.05 13.77
N ALA A 239 11.14 4.31 13.36
CA ALA A 239 10.30 4.61 12.21
C ALA A 239 10.99 5.59 11.25
N LEU A 240 10.95 5.28 9.96
CA LEU A 240 11.36 6.12 8.85
C LEU A 240 10.13 6.50 8.03
N ILE A 241 9.90 7.80 7.88
CA ILE A 241 8.82 8.34 7.07
C ILE A 241 9.44 8.98 5.82
N ILE A 242 8.99 8.55 4.64
CA ILE A 242 9.43 9.11 3.35
C ILE A 242 8.22 9.68 2.62
N HIS A 243 8.28 10.94 2.20
CA HIS A 243 7.19 11.58 1.49
C HIS A 243 7.71 12.51 0.39
N GLY A 244 6.98 12.61 -0.71
CA GLY A 244 7.34 13.47 -1.82
C GLY A 244 6.72 14.87 -1.72
N THR A 245 7.42 15.90 -2.27
CA THR A 245 6.87 17.26 -2.34
C THR A 245 5.72 17.39 -3.33
N ASP A 246 5.68 16.53 -4.36
CA ASP A 246 4.75 16.58 -5.47
C ASP A 246 3.62 15.55 -5.35
N ASP A 247 3.41 15.00 -4.16
CA ASP A 247 2.35 14.03 -3.92
C ASP A 247 0.97 14.70 -3.95
N LEU A 248 0.18 14.40 -4.99
CA LEU A 248 -1.16 14.94 -5.21
C LEU A 248 -2.27 14.12 -4.54
N ILE A 249 -1.95 12.92 -4.02
CA ILE A 249 -2.91 12.08 -3.28
C ILE A 249 -2.83 12.41 -1.79
N PHE A 250 -1.63 12.37 -1.22
CA PHE A 250 -1.40 12.75 0.17
C PHE A 250 -0.34 13.85 0.22
N HIS A 251 -0.77 15.06 0.55
CA HIS A 251 0.15 16.18 0.68
C HIS A 251 1.32 15.86 1.64
N ALA A 252 2.50 16.44 1.42
CA ALA A 252 3.69 16.20 2.24
C ALA A 252 3.45 16.43 3.75
N ASP A 253 2.46 17.24 4.13
CA ASP A 253 2.05 17.43 5.52
C ASP A 253 1.50 16.15 6.16
N CYS A 254 1.02 15.17 5.36
CA CYS A 254 0.64 13.86 5.88
C CYS A 254 1.84 13.09 6.44
N GLY A 255 2.99 13.16 5.75
CA GLY A 255 4.24 12.58 6.24
C GLY A 255 4.75 13.29 7.50
N LYS A 256 4.65 14.62 7.55
CA LYS A 256 5.00 15.42 8.74
C LYS A 256 4.11 15.07 9.94
N ASP A 257 2.79 14.97 9.74
CA ASP A 257 1.85 14.60 10.81
C ASP A 257 2.17 13.22 11.41
N ILE A 258 2.54 12.25 10.57
CA ILE A 258 2.99 10.94 11.03
C ILE A 258 4.29 11.09 11.86
N ALA A 259 5.27 11.81 11.31
CA ALA A 259 6.56 11.99 11.98
C ALA A 259 6.44 12.72 13.32
N ASP A 260 5.63 13.76 13.39
CA ASP A 260 5.37 14.53 14.62
C ASP A 260 4.65 13.67 15.68
N SER A 261 3.89 12.67 15.24
CA SER A 261 3.10 11.79 16.12
C SER A 261 3.88 10.56 16.62
N VAL A 262 4.93 10.12 15.90
CA VAL A 262 5.74 8.95 16.24
C VAL A 262 7.06 9.40 16.85
N SER A 263 7.22 9.16 18.14
CA SER A 263 8.42 9.61 18.87
C SER A 263 9.70 8.98 18.32
N GLY A 264 10.70 9.84 18.02
CA GLY A 264 12.01 9.38 17.55
C GLY A 264 12.03 8.90 16.10
N SER A 265 10.98 9.18 15.34
CA SER A 265 10.98 8.87 13.89
C SER A 265 11.89 9.81 13.10
N GLU A 266 12.40 9.32 11.98
CA GLU A 266 13.12 10.10 10.95
C GLU A 266 12.16 10.47 9.83
N LEU A 267 12.12 11.74 9.42
CA LEU A 267 11.34 12.23 8.29
C LEU A 267 12.26 12.63 7.13
N MET A 268 11.94 12.11 5.95
CA MET A 268 12.61 12.47 4.70
C MET A 268 11.59 12.99 3.70
N ILE A 269 11.73 14.27 3.33
CA ILE A 269 10.92 14.86 2.25
C ILE A 269 11.76 14.84 0.98
N MET A 270 11.24 14.16 -0.03
CA MET A 270 11.90 13.93 -1.32
C MET A 270 11.40 14.95 -2.34
N GLU A 271 12.29 15.83 -2.78
CA GLU A 271 11.96 16.87 -3.76
C GLU A 271 11.53 16.27 -5.08
N GLY A 272 10.41 16.72 -5.64
CA GLY A 272 9.87 16.30 -6.92
C GLY A 272 9.31 14.87 -6.97
N MET A 273 9.35 14.12 -5.88
CA MET A 273 8.69 12.80 -5.80
C MET A 273 7.17 13.00 -5.62
N GLY A 274 6.38 12.30 -6.43
CA GLY A 274 4.92 12.23 -6.31
C GLY A 274 4.46 11.05 -5.48
N HIS A 275 3.28 10.49 -5.84
CA HIS A 275 2.70 9.32 -5.20
C HIS A 275 3.14 8.00 -5.88
N SER A 276 4.40 7.93 -6.24
CA SER A 276 5.07 6.71 -6.74
C SER A 276 6.53 6.71 -6.27
N ILE A 277 7.13 5.52 -6.18
CA ILE A 277 8.56 5.39 -5.87
C ILE A 277 9.32 5.37 -7.20
N PRO A 278 10.07 6.44 -7.54
CA PRO A 278 10.92 6.44 -8.72
C PRO A 278 12.03 5.39 -8.59
N ARG A 279 12.41 4.76 -9.70
CA ARG A 279 13.50 3.76 -9.71
C ARG A 279 14.82 4.34 -9.23
N GLU A 280 15.08 5.59 -9.55
CA GLU A 280 16.27 6.33 -9.15
C GLU A 280 16.44 6.42 -7.64
N LEU A 281 15.35 6.25 -6.89
CA LEU A 281 15.36 6.25 -5.43
C LEU A 281 15.48 4.85 -4.80
N ASN A 282 15.48 3.78 -5.59
CA ASN A 282 15.50 2.41 -5.05
C ASN A 282 16.74 2.15 -4.17
N ASP A 283 17.93 2.49 -4.65
CA ASP A 283 19.18 2.35 -3.88
C ASP A 283 19.12 3.18 -2.59
N PHE A 284 18.77 4.46 -2.72
CA PHE A 284 18.68 5.38 -1.60
C PHE A 284 17.69 4.91 -0.53
N ILE A 285 16.47 4.52 -0.93
CA ILE A 285 15.44 4.06 0.03
C ILE A 285 15.86 2.75 0.68
N SER A 286 16.42 1.81 -0.09
CA SER A 286 16.91 0.55 0.46
C SER A 286 18.07 0.74 1.44
N ASP A 287 18.98 1.70 1.20
CA ASP A 287 20.05 2.08 2.11
C ASP A 287 19.47 2.64 3.41
N LYS A 288 18.48 3.53 3.32
CA LYS A 288 17.83 4.14 4.49
C LYS A 288 17.08 3.12 5.34
N ILE A 289 16.40 2.15 4.71
CA ILE A 289 15.77 1.04 5.42
C ILE A 289 16.83 0.22 6.18
N TYR A 290 17.97 -0.06 5.53
CA TYR A 290 19.05 -0.80 6.15
C TYR A 290 19.71 -0.03 7.32
N ASP A 291 19.91 1.27 7.16
CA ASP A 291 20.50 2.10 8.21
C ASP A 291 19.59 2.23 9.45
N LEU A 292 18.26 2.24 9.25
CA LEU A 292 17.28 2.27 10.33
C LEU A 292 17.39 1.06 11.27
N VAL A 293 17.92 -0.07 10.79
CA VAL A 293 17.91 -1.36 11.52
C VAL A 293 19.27 -1.79 12.03
N LYS A 294 20.32 -1.01 11.78
CA LYS A 294 21.67 -1.19 12.35
C LYS A 294 21.71 -0.74 13.80
#